data_35d5bc4bdcd8af5eff726faf9db1432d
#
_entry.id   35d5bc4bdcd8af5eff726faf9db1432d
#
_cell.length_a   1.000
_cell.length_b   1.000
_cell.length_c   1.000
_cell.angle_alpha   90.00
_cell.angle_beta   90.00
_cell.angle_gamma   90.00
#
_symmetry.space_group_name_H-M   'P 1'
#
loop_
_entity.id
_entity.type
_entity.pdbx_description
1 polymer ?
#
loop_
_entity_poly.entity_id
_entity_poly.type
_entity_poly.pdbx_seq_one_letter_code
_entity_poly.pdbx_strand_id
1 'polypeptide(L)'
;MSHWPTVIIFCGFEIGYNIITGRRVSRIPVENHPIKDVFLLSMSQGEPQGRWSWDQATVWVAIKGYTPYYISERGVISVDSEGNNTWRSTRTGKHIRLIESLPAKEMEDLLEQYMIHCPKH
;
A
#
# COMPACT_ATOMS: atom_id res chain seq x y z
N MET A 1 -3.28 19.14 -9.35
CA MET A 1 -3.80 18.70 -8.03
C MET A 1 -4.55 19.79 -7.28
N SER A 2 -4.16 21.05 -7.35
CA SER A 2 -4.84 22.19 -6.66
C SER A 2 -6.32 22.36 -7.00
N HIS A 3 -6.74 21.94 -8.20
CA HIS A 3 -8.12 22.02 -8.69
C HIS A 3 -8.93 20.73 -8.52
N TRP A 4 -8.35 19.69 -7.90
CA TRP A 4 -9.07 18.45 -7.65
C TRP A 4 -10.16 18.70 -6.59
N PRO A 5 -11.42 18.30 -6.84
CA PRO A 5 -12.57 18.71 -6.00
C PRO A 5 -12.66 17.93 -4.68
N THR A 6 -12.06 16.74 -4.60
CA THR A 6 -12.13 15.89 -3.41
C THR A 6 -10.80 15.90 -2.64
N VAL A 7 -10.84 15.39 -1.42
CA VAL A 7 -9.61 15.13 -0.65
C VAL A 7 -8.79 14.06 -1.36
N ILE A 8 -7.48 14.29 -1.47
CA ILE A 8 -6.52 13.31 -1.96
C ILE A 8 -5.71 12.79 -0.78
N ILE A 9 -5.68 11.47 -0.63
CA ILE A 9 -4.87 10.79 0.38
C ILE A 9 -3.68 10.15 -0.33
N PHE A 10 -2.48 10.51 0.08
CA PHE A 10 -1.23 10.00 -0.47
C PHE A 10 -0.67 8.90 0.44
N CYS A 11 -0.57 7.71 -0.13
CA CYS A 11 0.22 6.61 0.41
C CYS A 11 1.60 6.69 -0.24
N GLY A 12 2.57 7.27 0.45
CA GLY A 12 3.87 7.60 -0.10
C GLY A 12 4.72 6.38 -0.45
N PHE A 13 5.79 6.61 -1.22
CA PHE A 13 6.73 5.57 -1.62
C PHE A 13 7.28 4.80 -0.41
N GLU A 14 7.61 5.51 0.66
CA GLU A 14 8.18 4.98 1.90
C GLU A 14 7.29 3.92 2.57
N ILE A 15 5.96 4.04 2.44
CA ILE A 15 5.02 3.09 3.05
C ILE A 15 5.11 1.74 2.35
N GLY A 16 4.87 1.70 1.05
CA GLY A 16 4.83 0.44 0.31
C GLY A 16 6.21 -0.21 0.16
N TYR A 17 7.28 0.59 0.20
CA TYR A 17 8.66 0.09 0.14
C TYR A 17 9.04 -0.79 1.34
N ASN A 18 8.48 -0.51 2.50
CA ASN A 18 8.74 -1.27 3.72
C ASN A 18 7.86 -2.52 3.87
N ILE A 19 6.78 -2.62 3.09
CA ILE A 19 5.81 -3.73 3.17
C ILE A 19 6.08 -4.71 2.04
N ILE A 20 6.49 -5.93 2.36
CA ILE A 20 6.80 -6.98 1.38
C ILE A 20 5.81 -8.12 1.53
N THR A 21 4.99 -8.38 0.51
CA THR A 21 4.00 -9.45 0.50
C THR A 21 4.29 -10.50 -0.56
N GLY A 22 3.62 -11.66 -0.46
CA GLY A 22 3.70 -12.76 -1.42
C GLY A 22 4.36 -14.01 -0.87
N ARG A 23 5.20 -13.90 0.15
CA ARG A 23 5.94 -15.03 0.70
C ARG A 23 5.05 -16.09 1.33
N ARG A 24 4.03 -15.71 2.09
CA ARG A 24 3.05 -16.65 2.65
C ARG A 24 2.06 -17.10 1.60
N VAL A 25 1.61 -16.19 0.76
CA VAL A 25 0.65 -16.46 -0.32
C VAL A 25 1.19 -17.52 -1.28
N SER A 26 2.48 -17.45 -1.65
CA SER A 26 3.12 -18.42 -2.54
C SER A 26 3.19 -19.84 -1.97
N ARG A 27 3.04 -20.01 -0.66
CA ARG A 27 3.19 -21.28 0.05
C ARG A 27 1.87 -21.93 0.48
N ILE A 28 0.72 -21.31 0.17
CA ILE A 28 -0.57 -21.89 0.55
C ILE A 28 -0.80 -23.21 -0.21
N PRO A 29 -1.35 -24.25 0.44
CA PRO A 29 -1.59 -25.55 -0.17
C PRO A 29 -2.91 -25.56 -0.98
N VAL A 30 -3.08 -24.55 -1.85
CA VAL A 30 -4.27 -24.40 -2.71
C VAL A 30 -3.81 -24.33 -4.14
N GLU A 31 -4.41 -25.12 -5.01
CA GLU A 31 -4.19 -25.08 -6.46
C GLU A 31 -5.13 -24.08 -7.14
N ASN A 32 -4.74 -23.58 -8.30
CA ASN A 32 -5.53 -22.62 -9.10
C ASN A 32 -5.93 -21.35 -8.33
N HIS A 33 -5.00 -20.83 -7.55
CA HIS A 33 -5.19 -19.58 -6.81
C HIS A 33 -4.50 -18.43 -7.54
N PRO A 34 -5.24 -17.55 -8.23
CA PRO A 34 -4.65 -16.55 -9.12
C PRO A 34 -3.58 -15.66 -8.46
N ILE A 35 -3.82 -15.25 -7.22
CA ILE A 35 -2.87 -14.40 -6.49
C ILE A 35 -1.58 -15.18 -6.20
N LYS A 36 -1.69 -16.45 -5.78
CA LYS A 36 -0.52 -17.32 -5.56
C LYS A 36 0.29 -17.46 -6.84
N ASP A 37 -0.37 -17.72 -7.96
CA ASP A 37 0.29 -17.97 -9.24
C ASP A 37 1.05 -16.72 -9.72
N VAL A 38 0.48 -15.52 -9.56
CA VAL A 38 1.14 -14.26 -9.86
C VAL A 38 2.37 -14.06 -8.98
N PHE A 39 2.29 -14.33 -7.68
CA PHE A 39 3.45 -14.21 -6.80
C PHE A 39 4.52 -15.25 -7.10
N LEU A 40 4.16 -16.49 -7.40
CA LEU A 40 5.13 -17.51 -7.79
C LEU A 40 5.88 -17.12 -9.06
N LEU A 41 5.18 -16.58 -10.06
CA LEU A 41 5.80 -16.08 -11.28
C LEU A 41 6.76 -14.92 -11.00
N SER A 42 6.33 -13.93 -10.24
CA SER A 42 7.15 -12.77 -9.87
C SER A 42 8.41 -13.19 -9.09
N MET A 43 8.25 -14.06 -8.10
CA MET A 43 9.37 -14.55 -7.28
C MET A 43 10.37 -15.36 -8.09
N SER A 44 9.93 -16.11 -9.11
CA SER A 44 10.81 -16.84 -10.02
C SER A 44 11.63 -15.93 -10.93
N GLN A 45 11.16 -14.69 -11.15
CA GLN A 45 11.79 -13.70 -12.02
C GLN A 45 12.75 -12.74 -11.30
N GLY A 46 13.12 -13.01 -10.05
CA GLY A 46 14.16 -12.26 -9.35
C GLY A 46 13.75 -11.58 -8.04
N GLU A 47 12.54 -11.86 -7.54
CA GLU A 47 12.05 -11.30 -6.27
C GLU A 47 11.73 -12.40 -5.23
N PRO A 48 12.71 -13.18 -4.78
CA PRO A 48 12.48 -14.39 -3.99
C PRO A 48 11.88 -14.13 -2.59
N GLN A 49 11.90 -12.89 -2.14
CA GLN A 49 11.34 -12.50 -0.84
C GLN A 49 9.89 -11.99 -0.92
N GLY A 50 9.35 -11.79 -2.12
CA GLY A 50 8.05 -11.19 -2.37
C GLY A 50 8.14 -9.85 -3.07
N ARG A 51 7.02 -9.14 -3.14
CA ARG A 51 6.88 -7.83 -3.81
C ARG A 51 6.63 -6.71 -2.82
N TRP A 52 7.18 -5.54 -3.11
CA TRP A 52 6.78 -4.29 -2.46
C TRP A 52 5.31 -3.99 -2.70
N SER A 53 4.61 -3.53 -1.67
CA SER A 53 3.15 -3.51 -1.64
C SER A 53 2.55 -2.11 -1.65
N TRP A 54 2.97 -1.26 -2.60
CA TRP A 54 2.42 0.10 -2.75
C TRP A 54 0.93 0.09 -3.06
N ASP A 55 0.52 -0.70 -4.05
CA ASP A 55 -0.86 -0.77 -4.50
C ASP A 55 -1.75 -1.43 -3.45
N GLN A 56 -1.29 -2.51 -2.84
CA GLN A 56 -2.03 -3.25 -1.83
C GLN A 56 -2.28 -2.39 -0.58
N ALA A 57 -1.26 -1.65 -0.13
CA ALA A 57 -1.41 -0.73 1.00
C ALA A 57 -2.41 0.39 0.68
N THR A 58 -2.38 0.92 -0.54
CA THR A 58 -3.30 1.96 -1.01
C THR A 58 -4.74 1.43 -1.09
N VAL A 59 -4.94 0.25 -1.63
CA VAL A 59 -6.27 -0.42 -1.69
C VAL A 59 -6.77 -0.71 -0.28
N TRP A 60 -5.91 -1.16 0.64
CA TRP A 60 -6.27 -1.34 2.03
C TRP A 60 -6.85 -0.07 2.63
N VAL A 61 -6.16 1.05 2.47
CA VAL A 61 -6.61 2.36 2.97
C VAL A 61 -7.94 2.78 2.35
N ALA A 62 -8.15 2.51 1.07
CA ALA A 62 -9.40 2.84 0.39
C ALA A 62 -10.60 2.05 0.94
N ILE A 63 -10.40 0.81 1.37
CA ILE A 63 -11.47 -0.08 1.84
C ILE A 63 -11.66 -0.01 3.35
N LYS A 64 -10.57 -0.01 4.12
CA LYS A 64 -10.58 -0.10 5.59
C LYS A 64 -10.39 1.23 6.30
N GLY A 65 -10.02 2.28 5.58
CA GLY A 65 -9.56 3.53 6.16
C GLY A 65 -8.09 3.45 6.59
N TYR A 66 -7.55 4.57 7.02
CA TYR A 66 -6.15 4.63 7.45
C TYR A 66 -5.96 4.44 8.96
N THR A 67 -6.97 4.71 9.77
CA THR A 67 -6.90 4.47 11.22
C THR A 67 -7.32 3.03 11.55
N PRO A 68 -6.61 2.32 12.42
CA PRO A 68 -5.46 2.72 13.24
C PRO A 68 -4.08 2.46 12.58
N TYR A 69 -4.02 2.08 11.33
CA TYR A 69 -2.85 1.55 10.64
C TYR A 69 -1.81 2.62 10.34
N TYR A 70 -2.26 3.84 10.07
CA TYR A 70 -1.42 4.97 9.68
C TYR A 70 -1.79 6.23 10.46
N ILE A 71 -0.80 7.08 10.71
CA ILE A 71 -1.02 8.46 11.15
C ILE A 71 -1.26 9.31 9.90
N SER A 72 -2.20 10.23 9.98
CA SER A 72 -2.48 11.16 8.88
C SER A 72 -1.91 12.54 9.17
N GLU A 73 -1.25 13.12 8.19
CA GLU A 73 -0.79 14.49 8.23
C GLU A 73 -1.46 15.31 7.13
N ARG A 74 -2.01 16.46 7.50
CA ARG A 74 -2.65 17.38 6.56
C ARG A 74 -1.64 18.36 5.96
N GLY A 75 -1.75 18.62 4.67
CA GLY A 75 -0.82 19.49 3.98
C GLY A 75 -1.19 19.78 2.54
N VAL A 76 -0.19 20.20 1.79
CA VAL A 76 -0.28 20.45 0.35
C VAL A 76 0.91 19.80 -0.33
N ILE A 77 0.65 19.00 -1.35
CA ILE A 77 1.68 18.54 -2.28
C ILE A 77 1.75 19.52 -3.45
N SER A 78 2.94 19.88 -3.84
CA SER A 78 3.22 20.62 -5.08
C SER A 78 4.14 19.82 -5.96
N VAL A 79 3.98 19.97 -7.26
CA VAL A 79 4.81 19.32 -8.28
C VAL A 79 5.38 20.43 -9.15
N ASP A 80 6.70 20.42 -9.35
CA ASP A 80 7.39 21.40 -10.21
C ASP A 80 7.31 21.01 -11.70
N SER A 81 7.93 21.79 -12.56
CA SER A 81 7.96 21.56 -14.00
C SER A 81 8.76 20.32 -14.42
N GLU A 82 9.61 19.81 -13.53
CA GLU A 82 10.43 18.62 -13.77
C GLU A 82 9.77 17.34 -13.22
N GLY A 83 8.61 17.48 -12.55
CA GLY A 83 7.87 16.35 -11.96
C GLY A 83 8.27 16.03 -10.52
N ASN A 84 9.18 16.80 -9.91
CA ASN A 84 9.53 16.58 -8.51
C ASN A 84 8.38 17.03 -7.60
N ASN A 85 8.07 16.22 -6.61
CA ASN A 85 7.04 16.56 -5.66
C ASN A 85 7.63 17.03 -4.33
N THR A 86 6.93 17.96 -3.69
CA THR A 86 7.30 18.51 -2.37
C THR A 86 6.06 18.55 -1.49
N TRP A 87 6.19 18.07 -0.27
CA TRP A 87 5.15 18.15 0.75
C TRP A 87 5.39 19.32 1.68
N ARG A 88 4.34 20.08 1.96
CA ARG A 88 4.33 21.13 2.97
C ARG A 88 3.19 20.91 3.95
N SER A 89 3.52 20.60 5.19
CA SER A 89 2.54 20.41 6.27
C SER A 89 1.83 21.72 6.60
N THR A 90 0.50 21.67 6.65
CA THR A 90 -0.33 22.82 7.05
C THR A 90 -1.72 22.35 7.46
N ARG A 91 -2.27 22.93 8.51
CA ARG A 91 -3.61 22.59 9.03
C ARG A 91 -4.74 22.86 8.05
N THR A 92 -4.56 23.82 7.15
CA THR A 92 -5.58 24.19 6.13
C THR A 92 -5.36 23.52 4.78
N GLY A 93 -4.40 22.59 4.68
CA GLY A 93 -4.11 21.86 3.45
C GLY A 93 -5.29 20.99 2.99
N LYS A 94 -5.42 20.84 1.68
CA LYS A 94 -6.47 20.01 1.06
C LYS A 94 -6.07 18.53 0.94
N HIS A 95 -4.79 18.23 1.12
CA HIS A 95 -4.25 16.89 0.94
C HIS A 95 -3.96 16.25 2.30
N ILE A 96 -3.93 14.94 2.30
CA ILE A 96 -3.53 14.11 3.44
C ILE A 96 -2.39 13.22 2.96
N ARG A 97 -1.30 13.14 3.70
CA ARG A 97 -0.33 12.07 3.54
C ARG A 97 -0.39 11.13 4.72
N LEU A 98 -0.10 9.88 4.46
CA LEU A 98 -0.02 8.85 5.47
C LEU A 98 1.42 8.69 5.95
N ILE A 99 1.55 8.42 7.23
CA ILE A 99 2.82 8.14 7.90
C ILE A 99 2.65 6.79 8.58
N GLU A 100 3.66 5.95 8.50
CA GLU A 100 3.68 4.63 9.13
C GLU A 100 3.43 4.76 10.64
N SER A 101 2.51 3.94 11.13
CA SER A 101 2.18 3.83 12.56
C SER A 101 2.23 2.38 13.01
N LEU A 102 1.58 1.50 12.27
CA LEU A 102 1.70 0.07 12.47
C LEU A 102 3.01 -0.42 11.86
N PRO A 103 3.79 -1.27 12.55
CA PRO A 103 5.00 -1.84 11.97
C PRO A 103 4.73 -2.53 10.62
N ALA A 104 5.62 -2.32 9.66
CA ALA A 104 5.49 -2.86 8.30
C ALA A 104 5.18 -4.36 8.29
N LYS A 105 5.80 -5.12 9.19
CA LYS A 105 5.57 -6.57 9.32
C LYS A 105 4.12 -6.91 9.70
N GLU A 106 3.49 -6.13 10.55
CA GLU A 106 2.08 -6.33 10.91
C GLU A 106 1.16 -6.00 9.73
N MET A 107 1.50 -4.96 8.95
CA MET A 107 0.78 -4.66 7.71
C MET A 107 0.94 -5.76 6.66
N GLU A 108 2.13 -6.35 6.50
CA GLU A 108 2.34 -7.53 5.64
C GLU A 108 1.39 -8.66 6.02
N ASP A 109 1.34 -9.00 7.31
CA ASP A 109 0.52 -10.09 7.81
C ASP A 109 -0.98 -9.84 7.58
N LEU A 110 -1.44 -8.61 7.77
CA LEU A 110 -2.81 -8.20 7.47
C LEU A 110 -3.14 -8.33 5.98
N LEU A 111 -2.30 -7.78 5.11
CA LEU A 111 -2.51 -7.84 3.67
C LEU A 111 -2.52 -9.27 3.15
N GLU A 112 -1.54 -10.08 3.55
CA GLU A 112 -1.46 -11.48 3.14
C GLU A 112 -2.63 -12.32 3.65
N GLN A 113 -3.18 -12.04 4.83
CA GLN A 113 -4.37 -12.71 5.33
C GLN A 113 -5.57 -12.56 4.37
N TYR A 114 -5.75 -11.36 3.79
CA TYR A 114 -6.82 -11.12 2.82
C TYR A 114 -6.50 -11.71 1.44
N MET A 115 -5.23 -11.72 1.04
CA MET A 115 -4.80 -12.34 -0.22
C MET A 115 -4.97 -13.86 -0.21
N ILE A 116 -4.80 -14.50 0.95
CA ILE A 116 -4.94 -15.96 1.13
C ILE A 116 -6.42 -16.37 1.21
N HIS A 117 -7.30 -15.45 1.54
CA HIS A 117 -8.72 -15.75 1.73
C HIS A 117 -9.36 -16.23 0.42
N CYS A 118 -9.86 -17.46 0.43
CA CYS A 118 -10.69 -17.99 -0.65
C CYS A 118 -12.17 -17.82 -0.25
N PRO A 119 -12.97 -17.08 -1.02
CA PRO A 119 -14.40 -17.01 -0.78
C PRO A 119 -15.02 -18.41 -0.84
N LYS A 120 -15.84 -18.75 0.12
CA LYS A 120 -16.67 -19.97 0.00
C LYS A 120 -17.79 -19.66 -0.98
N HIS A 121 -17.87 -20.43 -2.03
CA HIS A 121 -18.99 -20.41 -2.97
C HIS A 121 -20.22 -21.05 -2.33
#